data_ca79caec736a9a685334d3278436cd37
#
_entry.id   ca79caec736a9a685334d3278436cd37
#
_cell.length_a   1.000
_cell.length_b   1.000
_cell.length_c   1.000
_cell.angle_alpha   90.00
_cell.angle_beta   90.00
_cell.angle_gamma   90.00
#
_symmetry.space_group_name_H-M   'P 1'
#
loop_
_entity.id
_entity.type
_entity.pdbx_description
1 polymer ?
#
loop_
_entity_poly.entity_id
_entity_poly.type
_entity_poly.pdbx_seq_one_letter_code
_entity_poly.pdbx_strand_id
1 'polypeptide(L)'
;MSTWERLADLPLRIEDYALDPLQANVSSDFTRKSTVIRMLGGGEQGVGEDVTYDAEDHDILQATGPALPLAGSWTMASFSEHLAALELFGEPPQREVSQRYRTWAFESAALDLALRQAGTTL
;
A
#
# COMPACT_ATOMS: atom_id res chain seq x y z
N MET A 1 5.31 16.54 -20.56
CA MET A 1 5.72 15.79 -19.37
C MET A 1 4.57 14.87 -18.94
N SER A 2 4.84 13.58 -18.79
CA SER A 2 3.83 12.63 -18.37
C SER A 2 3.43 12.84 -16.91
N THR A 3 2.27 12.28 -16.52
CA THR A 3 1.83 12.32 -15.12
C THR A 3 2.86 11.68 -14.20
N TRP A 4 3.43 10.56 -14.60
CA TRP A 4 4.46 9.90 -13.80
C TRP A 4 5.70 10.76 -13.61
N GLU A 5 6.18 11.41 -14.66
CA GLU A 5 7.34 12.30 -14.55
C GLU A 5 7.12 13.42 -13.55
N ARG A 6 5.88 13.93 -13.46
CA ARG A 6 5.52 14.96 -12.48
C ARG A 6 5.46 14.41 -11.07
N LEU A 7 4.99 13.18 -10.91
CA LEU A 7 4.80 12.56 -9.61
C LEU A 7 6.08 11.90 -9.06
N ALA A 8 6.98 11.50 -9.95
CA ALA A 8 8.19 10.75 -9.56
C ALA A 8 9.05 11.51 -8.54
N ASP A 9 9.14 12.82 -8.66
CA ASP A 9 9.95 13.66 -7.78
C ASP A 9 9.20 14.21 -6.57
N LEU A 10 7.93 13.85 -6.39
CA LEU A 10 7.18 14.29 -5.21
C LEU A 10 7.85 13.83 -3.94
N PRO A 11 8.12 14.74 -2.98
CA PRO A 11 8.63 14.32 -1.69
C PRO A 11 7.59 13.50 -0.93
N LEU A 12 8.07 12.51 -0.20
CA LEU A 12 7.24 11.61 0.60
C LEU A 12 7.94 11.35 1.92
N ARG A 13 7.27 11.63 3.02
CA ARG A 13 7.76 11.26 4.34
C ARG A 13 6.80 10.28 4.99
N ILE A 14 7.31 9.10 5.34
CA ILE A 14 6.55 8.09 6.05
C ILE A 14 7.13 7.96 7.44
N GLU A 15 6.31 8.15 8.47
CA GLU A 15 6.71 7.97 9.85
C GLU A 15 6.25 6.61 10.39
N ASP A 16 5.08 6.15 9.93
CA ASP A 16 4.51 4.89 10.35
C ASP A 16 3.44 4.46 9.35
N TYR A 17 2.98 3.22 9.45
CA TYR A 17 1.82 2.77 8.68
C TYR A 17 1.04 1.71 9.47
N ALA A 18 -0.21 1.51 9.08
CA ALA A 18 -1.11 0.57 9.72
C ALA A 18 -1.88 -0.21 8.66
N LEU A 19 -2.37 -1.37 9.04
CA LEU A 19 -3.16 -2.25 8.19
C LEU A 19 -4.52 -2.47 8.83
N ASP A 20 -5.60 -2.11 8.13
CA ASP A 20 -6.96 -2.28 8.61
C ASP A 20 -7.68 -3.33 7.78
N PRO A 21 -8.23 -4.37 8.40
CA PRO A 21 -8.97 -5.38 7.66
C PRO A 21 -10.34 -4.87 7.23
N LEU A 22 -10.75 -5.23 6.02
CA LEU A 22 -12.10 -5.06 5.53
C LEU A 22 -12.64 -6.41 5.10
N GLN A 23 -13.93 -6.64 5.36
CA GLN A 23 -14.57 -7.89 5.04
C GLN A 23 -16.00 -7.62 4.61
N ALA A 24 -16.43 -8.23 3.51
CA ALA A 24 -17.78 -8.13 3.01
C ALA A 24 -18.29 -9.51 2.57
N ASN A 25 -19.49 -9.87 3.00
CA ASN A 25 -20.13 -11.09 2.54
C ASN A 25 -20.75 -10.82 1.18
N VAL A 26 -20.26 -11.52 0.14
CA VAL A 26 -20.75 -11.37 -1.23
C VAL A 26 -21.84 -12.39 -1.51
N SER A 27 -21.75 -13.56 -0.86
CA SER A 27 -22.76 -14.61 -0.91
C SER A 27 -22.72 -15.42 0.38
N SER A 28 -23.62 -16.41 0.52
CA SER A 28 -23.66 -17.27 1.72
C SER A 28 -22.35 -18.08 1.89
N ASP A 29 -21.62 -18.32 0.78
CA ASP A 29 -20.42 -19.15 0.80
C ASP A 29 -19.13 -18.37 0.51
N PHE A 30 -19.22 -17.05 0.28
CA PHE A 30 -18.06 -16.26 -0.12
C PHE A 30 -17.99 -14.96 0.66
N THR A 31 -16.86 -14.78 1.34
CA THR A 31 -16.54 -13.53 2.03
C THR A 31 -15.35 -12.89 1.33
N ARG A 32 -15.54 -11.67 0.84
CA ARG A 32 -14.44 -10.91 0.24
C ARG A 32 -13.67 -10.21 1.36
N LYS A 33 -12.36 -10.36 1.33
CA LYS A 33 -11.46 -9.68 2.27
C LYS A 33 -10.55 -8.73 1.50
N SER A 34 -10.26 -7.60 2.11
CA SER A 34 -9.25 -6.68 1.63
C SER A 34 -8.53 -6.07 2.81
N THR A 35 -7.44 -5.34 2.54
CA THR A 35 -6.66 -4.68 3.58
C THR A 35 -6.47 -3.23 3.20
N VAL A 36 -6.88 -2.31 4.08
CA VAL A 36 -6.62 -0.89 3.90
C VAL A 36 -5.24 -0.59 4.48
N ILE A 37 -4.40 0.06 3.68
CA ILE A 37 -3.07 0.49 4.08
C ILE A 37 -3.15 1.97 4.40
N ARG A 38 -2.81 2.34 5.64
CA ARG A 38 -2.76 3.73 6.09
C ARG A 38 -1.33 4.11 6.35
N MET A 39 -0.84 5.12 5.63
CA MET A 39 0.51 5.65 5.83
C MET A 39 0.43 7.01 6.50
N LEU A 40 1.25 7.23 7.50
CA LEU A 40 1.21 8.42 8.36
C LEU A 40 2.54 9.15 8.25
N GLY A 41 2.48 10.47 8.11
CA GLY A 41 3.68 11.30 8.10
C GLY A 41 3.34 12.77 7.99
N GLY A 42 4.11 13.62 8.66
CA GLY A 42 3.94 15.07 8.60
C GLY A 42 2.56 15.56 9.03
N GLY A 43 1.86 14.82 9.90
CA GLY A 43 0.51 15.17 10.31
C GLY A 43 -0.57 14.77 9.32
N GLU A 44 -0.21 14.11 8.22
CA GLU A 44 -1.14 13.68 7.18
C GLU A 44 -1.26 12.16 7.14
N GLN A 45 -2.32 11.67 6.50
CA GLN A 45 -2.56 10.25 6.32
C GLN A 45 -2.89 9.98 4.86
N GLY A 46 -2.18 9.02 4.26
CA GLY A 46 -2.50 8.50 2.92
C GLY A 46 -3.09 7.10 3.04
N VAL A 47 -4.01 6.77 2.14
CA VAL A 47 -4.78 5.52 2.20
C VAL A 47 -4.77 4.83 0.86
N GLY A 48 -4.52 3.53 0.87
CA GLY A 48 -4.67 2.64 -0.28
C GLY A 48 -5.33 1.34 0.15
N GLU A 49 -5.93 0.63 -0.77
CA GLU A 49 -6.57 -0.65 -0.46
C GLU A 49 -5.93 -1.77 -1.27
N ASP A 50 -5.48 -2.81 -0.57
CA ASP A 50 -4.99 -4.04 -1.19
C ASP A 50 -6.19 -4.93 -1.49
N VAL A 51 -6.51 -5.07 -2.77
CA VAL A 51 -7.65 -5.86 -3.26
C VAL A 51 -7.22 -7.22 -3.79
N THR A 52 -6.07 -7.74 -3.35
CA THR A 52 -5.63 -9.10 -3.65
C THR A 52 -6.80 -10.06 -3.49
N TYR A 53 -6.97 -10.96 -4.47
CA TYR A 53 -8.18 -11.77 -4.55
C TYR A 53 -8.31 -12.79 -3.42
N ASP A 54 -7.22 -13.46 -3.05
CA ASP A 54 -7.28 -14.59 -2.13
C ASP A 54 -7.29 -14.15 -0.67
N ALA A 55 -8.32 -14.56 0.07
CA ALA A 55 -8.51 -14.19 1.46
C ALA A 55 -7.34 -14.62 2.35
N GLU A 56 -6.72 -15.78 2.05
CA GLU A 56 -5.57 -16.27 2.81
C GLU A 56 -4.40 -15.28 2.78
N ASP A 57 -4.18 -14.62 1.63
CA ASP A 57 -3.10 -13.64 1.50
C ASP A 57 -3.33 -12.44 2.41
N HIS A 58 -4.59 -12.03 2.61
CA HIS A 58 -4.94 -10.98 3.56
C HIS A 58 -4.79 -11.44 5.00
N ASP A 59 -5.19 -12.66 5.31
CA ASP A 59 -5.05 -13.20 6.66
C ASP A 59 -3.58 -13.24 7.08
N ILE A 60 -2.70 -13.66 6.20
CA ILE A 60 -1.26 -13.69 6.45
C ILE A 60 -0.70 -12.28 6.64
N LEU A 61 -1.06 -11.35 5.76
CA LEU A 61 -0.62 -9.95 5.86
C LEU A 61 -1.06 -9.32 7.18
N GLN A 62 -2.31 -9.49 7.55
CA GLN A 62 -2.87 -8.90 8.76
C GLN A 62 -2.26 -9.53 10.02
N ALA A 63 -1.99 -10.83 10.01
CA ALA A 63 -1.35 -11.52 11.12
C ALA A 63 0.11 -11.08 11.30
N THR A 64 0.82 -10.85 10.20
CA THR A 64 2.20 -10.35 10.24
C THR A 64 2.25 -8.92 10.73
N GLY A 65 1.24 -8.10 10.38
CA GLY A 65 1.17 -6.70 10.77
C GLY A 65 2.11 -5.80 10.00
N PRO A 66 2.26 -4.53 10.42
CA PRO A 66 3.05 -3.53 9.70
C PRO A 66 4.55 -3.70 9.96
N ALA A 67 5.15 -4.73 9.41
CA ALA A 67 6.54 -5.11 9.66
C ALA A 67 7.52 -4.66 8.57
N LEU A 68 7.05 -4.05 7.48
CA LEU A 68 7.94 -3.62 6.39
C LEU A 68 8.68 -2.32 6.75
N PRO A 69 9.94 -2.18 6.30
CA PRO A 69 10.73 -0.98 6.59
C PRO A 69 10.37 0.16 5.64
N LEU A 70 9.24 0.81 5.86
CA LEU A 70 8.74 1.88 4.99
C LEU A 70 9.00 3.28 5.52
N ALA A 71 9.32 3.43 6.81
CA ALA A 71 9.58 4.74 7.41
C ALA A 71 10.80 5.40 6.79
N GLY A 72 10.72 6.69 6.53
CA GLY A 72 11.83 7.44 5.96
C GLY A 72 11.37 8.60 5.10
N SER A 73 12.35 9.27 4.51
CA SER A 73 12.11 10.36 3.55
C SER A 73 12.47 9.85 2.16
N TRP A 74 11.52 9.97 1.25
CA TRP A 74 11.61 9.42 -0.10
C TRP A 74 11.18 10.47 -1.13
N THR A 75 11.45 10.20 -2.39
CA THR A 75 10.61 10.68 -3.50
C THR A 75 9.69 9.53 -3.89
N MET A 76 8.63 9.79 -4.63
CA MET A 76 7.77 8.70 -5.11
C MET A 76 8.57 7.68 -5.93
N ALA A 77 9.51 8.13 -6.77
CA ALA A 77 10.35 7.22 -7.55
C ALA A 77 11.21 6.34 -6.65
N SER A 78 11.88 6.91 -5.65
CA SER A 78 12.75 6.13 -4.77
C SER A 78 11.94 5.18 -3.88
N PHE A 79 10.74 5.57 -3.50
CA PHE A 79 9.85 4.68 -2.73
C PHE A 79 9.39 3.49 -3.57
N SER A 80 9.01 3.72 -4.83
CA SER A 80 8.62 2.63 -5.73
C SER A 80 9.77 1.64 -5.95
N GLU A 81 11.00 2.13 -6.10
CA GLU A 81 12.18 1.27 -6.20
C GLU A 81 12.40 0.46 -4.92
N HIS A 82 12.19 1.09 -3.76
CA HIS A 82 12.30 0.42 -2.47
C HIS A 82 11.29 -0.71 -2.35
N LEU A 83 10.03 -0.46 -2.72
CA LEU A 83 8.98 -1.49 -2.70
C LEU A 83 9.32 -2.67 -3.61
N ALA A 84 9.86 -2.39 -4.79
CA ALA A 84 10.21 -3.45 -5.74
C ALA A 84 11.28 -4.40 -5.20
N ALA A 85 12.09 -3.95 -4.25
CA ALA A 85 13.13 -4.75 -3.62
C ALA A 85 12.64 -5.50 -2.37
N LEU A 86 11.42 -5.25 -1.91
CA LEU A 86 10.89 -5.87 -0.69
C LEU A 86 10.05 -7.11 -0.98
N GLU A 87 10.05 -8.03 -0.02
CA GLU A 87 9.13 -9.16 0.00
C GLU A 87 7.81 -8.70 0.64
N LEU A 88 6.80 -8.45 -0.19
CA LEU A 88 5.50 -7.98 0.29
C LEU A 88 4.61 -9.09 0.82
N PHE A 89 4.99 -10.34 0.56
CA PHE A 89 4.28 -11.53 1.04
C PHE A 89 5.23 -12.35 1.90
N GLY A 90 4.78 -12.72 3.09
CA GLY A 90 5.55 -13.58 4.00
C GLY A 90 5.70 -14.99 3.47
N GLU A 91 4.72 -15.43 2.66
CA GLU A 91 4.74 -16.69 1.92
C GLU A 91 4.39 -16.38 0.47
N PRO A 92 4.74 -17.25 -0.50
CA PRO A 92 4.36 -17.00 -1.90
C PRO A 92 2.85 -16.79 -2.02
N PRO A 93 2.40 -15.78 -2.78
CA PRO A 93 0.97 -15.54 -2.95
C PRO A 93 0.31 -16.65 -3.73
N GLN A 94 -0.99 -16.83 -3.53
CA GLN A 94 -1.77 -17.82 -4.26
C GLN A 94 -1.75 -17.57 -5.77
N ARG A 95 -1.57 -16.31 -6.19
CA ARG A 95 -1.51 -15.90 -7.60
C ARG A 95 -0.35 -14.93 -7.79
N GLU A 96 0.40 -15.07 -8.87
CA GLU A 96 1.50 -14.15 -9.18
C GLU A 96 1.03 -12.70 -9.32
N VAL A 97 -0.14 -12.50 -9.92
CA VAL A 97 -0.71 -11.16 -10.11
C VAL A 97 -0.97 -10.44 -8.78
N SER A 98 -1.11 -11.18 -7.68
CA SER A 98 -1.33 -10.62 -6.36
C SER A 98 -0.17 -9.75 -5.89
N GLN A 99 1.06 -10.04 -6.29
CA GLN A 99 2.21 -9.18 -5.99
C GLN A 99 2.01 -7.79 -6.58
N ARG A 100 1.48 -7.71 -7.80
CA ARG A 100 1.21 -6.46 -8.48
C ARG A 100 0.12 -5.66 -7.78
N TYR A 101 -0.96 -6.32 -7.39
CA TYR A 101 -2.05 -5.67 -6.67
C TYR A 101 -1.59 -5.09 -5.34
N ARG A 102 -0.80 -5.83 -4.60
CA ARG A 102 -0.28 -5.36 -3.31
C ARG A 102 0.71 -4.21 -3.48
N THR A 103 1.60 -4.30 -4.47
CA THR A 103 2.51 -3.20 -4.80
C THR A 103 1.72 -1.93 -5.11
N TRP A 104 0.68 -2.03 -5.95
CA TRP A 104 -0.17 -0.89 -6.28
C TRP A 104 -0.86 -0.30 -5.05
N ALA A 105 -1.29 -1.15 -4.11
CA ALA A 105 -1.94 -0.69 -2.88
C ALA A 105 -0.99 0.16 -2.04
N PHE A 106 0.25 -0.29 -1.84
CA PHE A 106 1.26 0.49 -1.12
C PHE A 106 1.63 1.77 -1.87
N GLU A 107 1.80 1.70 -3.19
CA GLU A 107 2.10 2.88 -3.99
C GLU A 107 0.95 3.90 -3.95
N SER A 108 -0.30 3.43 -3.98
CA SER A 108 -1.47 4.31 -3.90
C SER A 108 -1.55 5.03 -2.56
N ALA A 109 -1.29 4.32 -1.46
CA ALA A 109 -1.26 4.92 -0.14
C ALA A 109 -0.15 5.97 -0.04
N ALA A 110 1.03 5.65 -0.58
CA ALA A 110 2.17 6.56 -0.59
C ALA A 110 1.90 7.81 -1.42
N LEU A 111 1.31 7.65 -2.60
CA LEU A 111 0.97 8.78 -3.46
C LEU A 111 -0.06 9.68 -2.80
N ASP A 112 -1.10 9.10 -2.20
CA ASP A 112 -2.10 9.87 -1.47
C ASP A 112 -1.45 10.67 -0.35
N LEU A 113 -0.55 10.06 0.42
CA LEU A 113 0.19 10.74 1.47
C LEU A 113 1.06 11.88 0.93
N ALA A 114 1.83 11.61 -0.13
CA ALA A 114 2.72 12.60 -0.74
C ALA A 114 1.94 13.82 -1.24
N LEU A 115 0.79 13.59 -1.88
CA LEU A 115 -0.06 14.66 -2.38
C LEU A 115 -0.63 15.51 -1.24
N ARG A 116 -1.05 14.86 -0.14
CA ARG A 116 -1.55 15.58 1.03
C ARG A 116 -0.45 16.38 1.70
N GLN A 117 0.76 15.84 1.78
CA GLN A 117 1.91 16.57 2.33
C GLN A 117 2.28 17.78 1.46
N ALA A 118 2.08 17.68 0.15
CA ALA A 118 2.31 18.78 -0.78
C ALA A 118 1.16 19.79 -0.80
N GLY A 119 0.05 19.52 -0.11
CA GLY A 119 -1.11 20.37 -0.08
C GLY A 119 -1.93 20.36 -1.37
N THR A 120 -1.88 19.26 -2.12
CA THR A 120 -2.59 19.13 -3.39
C THR A 120 -3.35 17.81 -3.46
N THR A 121 -4.20 17.66 -4.48
CA THR A 121 -4.95 16.44 -4.77
C THR A 121 -4.87 16.15 -6.26
N LEU A 122 -5.20 14.94 -6.62
CA LEU A 122 -5.29 14.57 -8.03
C LEU A 122 -6.48 15.24 -8.71
#